data_7690155c9475b6cb0ceb0a13d74d20ef
#
_entry.id   7690155c9475b6cb0ceb0a13d74d20ef
#
_cell.length_a   1.000
_cell.length_b   1.000
_cell.length_c   1.000
_cell.angle_alpha   90.00
_cell.angle_beta   90.00
_cell.angle_gamma   90.00
#
_symmetry.space_group_name_H-M   'P 1'
#
loop_
_entity.id
_entity.type
_entity.pdbx_description
1 polymer ?
#
loop_
_entity_poly.entity_id
_entity_poly.type
_entity_poly.pdbx_seq_one_letter_code
_entity_poly.pdbx_strand_id
1 'polypeptide(L)'
;MRKAIIVGATSGIGHEVALLLMKKGWTVGVCGRRTDKLNELKQMSPDQVFTKALDVTKDDAIDNFVSLADEMNGIDLYLHISGIGFQNKELDIEKELNTVETNTKGFTRMVDAAFRYFQEHPEHRGHIACISSIAGTKGLGAAPSYSATKAYCNTYMEALEQLANIKGLSINFTDIRPGFVDTDLLKGDYKYPMLMKPENVAKAIVNGLEKKKRVVTIDWRYRVMVFFWRLIPKCVWVKLRIQ
;
A
#
# COMPACT_ATOMS: atom_id res chain seq x y z
N MET A 1 -2.74 16.73 -16.85
CA MET A 1 -3.67 15.92 -16.02
C MET A 1 -2.79 15.02 -15.17
N ARG A 2 -3.08 14.87 -13.87
CA ARG A 2 -2.26 13.99 -12.98
C ARG A 2 -2.53 12.53 -13.28
N LYS A 3 -1.48 11.71 -13.20
CA LYS A 3 -1.53 10.29 -13.57
C LYS A 3 -1.03 9.42 -12.40
N ALA A 4 -1.76 8.37 -12.06
CA ALA A 4 -1.41 7.48 -10.96
C ALA A 4 -1.49 6.01 -11.39
N ILE A 5 -0.51 5.19 -10.99
CA ILE A 5 -0.64 3.72 -11.04
C ILE A 5 -0.94 3.21 -9.62
N ILE A 6 -1.97 2.36 -9.51
CA ILE A 6 -2.44 1.76 -8.27
C ILE A 6 -2.32 0.24 -8.38
N VAL A 7 -1.37 -0.34 -7.64
CA VAL A 7 -1.20 -1.80 -7.57
C VAL A 7 -2.02 -2.36 -6.41
N GLY A 8 -2.99 -3.22 -6.71
CA GLY A 8 -3.97 -3.72 -5.76
C GLY A 8 -5.31 -2.96 -5.80
N ALA A 9 -5.75 -2.55 -7.01
CA ALA A 9 -6.96 -1.74 -7.21
C ALA A 9 -8.28 -2.53 -7.36
N THR A 10 -8.25 -3.86 -7.29
CA THR A 10 -9.42 -4.70 -7.63
C THR A 10 -10.43 -4.86 -6.49
N SER A 11 -10.15 -4.39 -5.28
CA SER A 11 -11.08 -4.42 -4.14
C SER A 11 -10.64 -3.49 -3.00
N GLY A 12 -11.52 -3.34 -2.01
CA GLY A 12 -11.23 -2.66 -0.75
C GLY A 12 -10.65 -1.26 -0.92
N ILE A 13 -9.60 -0.94 -0.17
CA ILE A 13 -8.99 0.39 -0.16
C ILE A 13 -8.53 0.82 -1.57
N GLY A 14 -7.91 -0.09 -2.34
CA GLY A 14 -7.38 0.24 -3.66
C GLY A 14 -8.45 0.62 -4.67
N HIS A 15 -9.57 -0.09 -4.65
CA HIS A 15 -10.73 0.21 -5.46
C HIS A 15 -11.32 1.60 -5.14
N GLU A 16 -11.53 1.89 -3.83
CA GLU A 16 -12.07 3.18 -3.41
C GLU A 16 -11.15 4.35 -3.71
N VAL A 17 -9.83 4.15 -3.59
CA VAL A 17 -8.84 5.18 -3.98
C VAL A 17 -8.90 5.43 -5.49
N ALA A 18 -8.98 4.37 -6.31
CA ALA A 18 -9.09 4.50 -7.77
C ALA A 18 -10.34 5.34 -8.14
N LEU A 19 -11.51 4.98 -7.61
CA LEU A 19 -12.76 5.72 -7.84
C LEU A 19 -12.64 7.20 -7.43
N LEU A 20 -12.03 7.47 -6.28
CA LEU A 20 -11.88 8.83 -5.78
C LEU A 20 -10.91 9.66 -6.63
N LEU A 21 -9.81 9.07 -7.11
CA LEU A 21 -8.87 9.75 -8.01
C LEU A 21 -9.51 10.02 -9.37
N MET A 22 -10.26 9.06 -9.94
CA MET A 22 -11.04 9.26 -11.18
C MET A 22 -12.02 10.43 -11.02
N LYS A 23 -12.78 10.47 -9.91
CA LYS A 23 -13.71 11.58 -9.62
C LYS A 23 -13.01 12.93 -9.50
N LYS A 24 -11.73 12.95 -9.14
CA LYS A 24 -10.89 14.16 -9.07
C LYS A 24 -10.22 14.49 -10.41
N GLY A 25 -10.54 13.79 -11.49
CA GLY A 25 -10.01 14.03 -12.83
C GLY A 25 -8.59 13.50 -13.08
N TRP A 26 -8.13 12.52 -12.27
CA TRP A 26 -6.88 11.85 -12.55
C TRP A 26 -7.04 10.77 -13.60
N THR A 27 -6.02 10.57 -14.42
CA THR A 27 -5.87 9.33 -15.20
C THR A 27 -5.30 8.26 -14.27
N VAL A 28 -5.90 7.07 -14.24
CA VAL A 28 -5.48 5.99 -13.33
C VAL A 28 -5.12 4.71 -14.10
N GLY A 29 -3.94 4.20 -13.85
CA GLY A 29 -3.54 2.83 -14.18
C GLY A 29 -3.87 1.92 -13.02
N VAL A 30 -4.74 0.95 -13.22
CA VAL A 30 -5.19 0.03 -12.19
C VAL A 30 -4.64 -1.37 -12.44
N CYS A 31 -3.95 -1.91 -11.42
CA CYS A 31 -3.29 -3.20 -11.50
C CYS A 31 -3.84 -4.17 -10.45
N GLY A 32 -3.90 -5.45 -10.82
CA GLY A 32 -4.28 -6.54 -9.93
C GLY A 32 -4.46 -7.85 -10.69
N ARG A 33 -4.77 -8.92 -9.98
CA ARG A 33 -4.90 -10.27 -10.55
C ARG A 33 -6.27 -10.55 -11.17
N ARG A 34 -7.32 -9.84 -10.73
CA ARG A 34 -8.71 -10.06 -11.13
C ARG A 34 -9.06 -9.18 -12.34
N THR A 35 -8.94 -9.74 -13.52
CA THR A 35 -9.16 -9.03 -14.79
C THR A 35 -10.59 -8.56 -14.98
N ASP A 36 -11.56 -9.32 -14.47
CA ASP A 36 -12.99 -8.94 -14.43
C ASP A 36 -13.17 -7.59 -13.70
N LYS A 37 -12.58 -7.46 -12.50
CA LYS A 37 -12.65 -6.23 -11.71
C LYS A 37 -11.90 -5.05 -12.32
N LEU A 38 -10.79 -5.31 -13.00
CA LEU A 38 -10.09 -4.28 -13.76
C LEU A 38 -10.95 -3.77 -14.92
N ASN A 39 -11.63 -4.67 -15.63
CA ASN A 39 -12.51 -4.33 -16.74
C ASN A 39 -13.75 -3.55 -16.27
N GLU A 40 -14.33 -3.87 -15.11
CA GLU A 40 -15.39 -3.07 -14.49
C GLU A 40 -14.96 -1.61 -14.30
N LEU A 41 -13.76 -1.39 -13.71
CA LEU A 41 -13.21 -0.04 -13.55
C LEU A 41 -12.97 0.66 -14.89
N LYS A 42 -12.46 -0.06 -15.89
CA LYS A 42 -12.25 0.47 -17.24
C LYS A 42 -13.54 0.91 -17.90
N GLN A 43 -14.62 0.14 -17.74
CA GLN A 43 -15.94 0.45 -18.31
C GLN A 43 -16.56 1.70 -17.67
N MET A 44 -16.27 2.00 -16.39
CA MET A 44 -16.78 3.20 -15.72
C MET A 44 -16.25 4.49 -16.34
N SER A 45 -15.01 4.49 -16.82
CA SER A 45 -14.38 5.66 -17.44
C SER A 45 -13.29 5.23 -18.43
N PRO A 46 -13.67 4.84 -19.66
CA PRO A 46 -12.73 4.30 -20.65
C PRO A 46 -11.55 5.21 -21.00
N ASP A 47 -11.75 6.51 -20.95
CA ASP A 47 -10.70 7.49 -21.30
C ASP A 47 -9.74 7.82 -20.15
N GLN A 48 -10.15 7.56 -18.91
CA GLN A 48 -9.34 7.86 -17.71
C GLN A 48 -8.65 6.64 -17.11
N VAL A 49 -9.12 5.42 -17.42
CA VAL A 49 -8.64 4.18 -16.78
C VAL A 49 -7.83 3.34 -17.75
N PHE A 50 -6.62 3.02 -17.37
CA PHE A 50 -5.76 2.01 -17.99
C PHE A 50 -5.69 0.79 -17.08
N THR A 51 -5.62 -0.41 -17.65
CA THR A 51 -5.67 -1.64 -16.87
C THR A 51 -4.52 -2.57 -17.22
N LYS A 52 -3.95 -3.22 -16.20
CA LYS A 52 -2.94 -4.25 -16.42
C LYS A 52 -3.14 -5.40 -15.42
N ALA A 53 -3.30 -6.62 -15.92
CA ALA A 53 -3.23 -7.80 -15.09
C ALA A 53 -1.80 -7.91 -14.53
N LEU A 54 -1.66 -7.93 -13.21
CA LEU A 54 -0.36 -7.93 -12.55
C LEU A 54 -0.43 -8.67 -11.22
N ASP A 55 0.46 -9.64 -11.05
CA ASP A 55 0.73 -10.31 -9.78
C ASP A 55 2.13 -9.93 -9.30
N VAL A 56 2.21 -9.23 -8.17
CA VAL A 56 3.47 -8.72 -7.61
C VAL A 56 4.49 -9.83 -7.28
N THR A 57 4.03 -11.08 -7.17
CA THR A 57 4.90 -12.24 -6.89
C THR A 57 5.56 -12.82 -8.14
N LYS A 58 5.12 -12.42 -9.33
CA LYS A 58 5.61 -12.94 -10.62
C LYS A 58 6.74 -12.09 -11.17
N ASP A 59 7.59 -12.71 -11.99
CA ASP A 59 8.77 -12.06 -12.53
C ASP A 59 8.43 -11.02 -13.61
N ASP A 60 7.32 -11.18 -14.33
CA ASP A 60 6.81 -10.23 -15.33
C ASP A 60 6.13 -8.98 -14.73
N ALA A 61 6.04 -8.89 -13.40
CA ALA A 61 5.37 -7.77 -12.74
C ALA A 61 6.01 -6.41 -13.04
N ILE A 62 7.35 -6.37 -13.17
CA ILE A 62 8.08 -5.13 -13.49
C ILE A 62 7.76 -4.70 -14.94
N ASP A 63 7.83 -5.62 -15.90
CA ASP A 63 7.58 -5.33 -17.31
C ASP A 63 6.13 -4.87 -17.51
N ASN A 64 5.19 -5.51 -16.82
CA ASN A 64 3.77 -5.10 -16.84
C ASN A 64 3.56 -3.70 -16.24
N PHE A 65 4.29 -3.33 -15.20
CA PHE A 65 4.25 -1.98 -14.63
C PHE A 65 4.81 -0.94 -15.58
N VAL A 66 6.00 -1.19 -16.15
CA VAL A 66 6.67 -0.27 -17.09
C VAL A 66 5.80 -0.08 -18.33
N SER A 67 5.33 -1.17 -18.95
CA SER A 67 4.41 -1.12 -20.10
C SER A 67 3.17 -0.26 -19.82
N LEU A 68 2.58 -0.39 -18.63
CA LEU A 68 1.41 0.43 -18.26
C LEU A 68 1.78 1.92 -18.09
N ALA A 69 2.95 2.22 -17.51
CA ALA A 69 3.41 3.59 -17.37
C ALA A 69 3.65 4.24 -18.73
N ASP A 70 4.21 3.48 -19.69
CA ASP A 70 4.42 3.92 -21.07
C ASP A 70 3.10 4.15 -21.81
N GLU A 71 2.14 3.22 -21.72
CA GLU A 71 0.80 3.35 -22.27
C GLU A 71 0.08 4.62 -21.75
N MET A 72 0.37 5.01 -20.51
CA MET A 72 -0.15 6.25 -19.90
C MET A 72 0.65 7.49 -20.27
N ASN A 73 1.74 7.39 -21.04
CA ASN A 73 2.69 8.49 -21.29
C ASN A 73 3.19 9.14 -20.00
N GLY A 74 3.72 8.32 -19.08
CA GLY A 74 4.27 8.73 -17.81
C GLY A 74 3.29 8.73 -16.64
N ILE A 75 3.83 8.80 -15.42
CA ILE A 75 3.07 8.81 -14.16
C ILE A 75 3.64 9.83 -13.17
N ASP A 76 2.77 10.37 -12.32
CA ASP A 76 3.14 11.28 -11.22
C ASP A 76 3.13 10.56 -9.86
N LEU A 77 2.31 9.51 -9.73
CA LEU A 77 2.10 8.77 -8.48
C LEU A 77 2.14 7.26 -8.73
N TYR A 78 2.97 6.57 -7.98
CA TYR A 78 2.89 5.13 -7.78
C TYR A 78 2.32 4.83 -6.41
N LEU A 79 1.24 4.05 -6.33
CA LEU A 79 0.58 3.67 -5.07
C LEU A 79 0.51 2.14 -4.92
N HIS A 80 1.29 1.61 -3.98
CA HIS A 80 1.31 0.18 -3.67
C HIS A 80 0.30 -0.14 -2.56
N ILE A 81 -0.78 -0.82 -2.90
CA ILE A 81 -1.83 -1.25 -1.97
C ILE A 81 -1.87 -2.78 -1.84
N SER A 82 -1.28 -3.49 -2.82
CA SER A 82 -1.25 -4.94 -2.81
C SER A 82 -0.63 -5.47 -1.51
N GLY A 83 -1.29 -6.45 -0.92
CA GLY A 83 -0.82 -7.11 0.28
C GLY A 83 -1.87 -8.07 0.83
N ILE A 84 -1.39 -9.03 1.58
CA ILE A 84 -2.21 -10.03 2.28
C ILE A 84 -1.85 -10.07 3.75
N GLY A 85 -2.72 -10.65 4.57
CA GLY A 85 -2.47 -10.84 5.99
C GLY A 85 -3.44 -11.84 6.59
N PHE A 86 -2.96 -12.57 7.55
CA PHE A 86 -3.71 -13.59 8.27
C PHE A 86 -3.49 -13.43 9.77
N GLN A 87 -4.52 -13.70 10.56
CA GLN A 87 -4.29 -14.14 11.92
C GLN A 87 -3.77 -15.57 11.87
N ASN A 88 -2.64 -15.84 12.50
CA ASN A 88 -1.95 -17.13 12.37
C ASN A 88 -1.23 -17.52 13.68
N LYS A 89 -2.03 -17.73 14.72
CA LYS A 89 -1.52 -18.12 16.05
C LYS A 89 -0.88 -19.52 16.05
N GLU A 90 -1.32 -20.37 15.12
CA GLU A 90 -0.83 -21.76 14.97
C GLU A 90 0.44 -21.84 14.10
N LEU A 91 0.92 -20.72 13.59
CA LEU A 91 2.11 -20.62 12.72
C LEU A 91 2.03 -21.55 11.48
N ASP A 92 0.86 -21.62 10.86
CA ASP A 92 0.70 -22.26 9.56
C ASP A 92 1.74 -21.68 8.58
N ILE A 93 2.68 -22.51 8.17
CA ILE A 93 3.86 -22.10 7.41
C ILE A 93 3.51 -21.54 6.03
N GLU A 94 2.46 -22.05 5.39
CA GLU A 94 2.04 -21.54 4.08
C GLU A 94 1.51 -20.11 4.18
N LYS A 95 0.73 -19.77 5.22
CA LYS A 95 0.27 -18.42 5.48
C LYS A 95 1.42 -17.46 5.79
N GLU A 96 2.39 -17.91 6.59
CA GLU A 96 3.57 -17.11 6.89
C GLU A 96 4.38 -16.80 5.63
N LEU A 97 4.74 -17.83 4.85
CA LEU A 97 5.54 -17.68 3.64
C LEU A 97 4.82 -16.92 2.54
N ASN A 98 3.51 -17.16 2.31
CA ASN A 98 2.72 -16.39 1.35
C ASN A 98 2.66 -14.91 1.72
N THR A 99 2.55 -14.60 3.03
CA THR A 99 2.58 -13.21 3.51
C THR A 99 3.92 -12.56 3.23
N VAL A 100 5.03 -13.25 3.48
CA VAL A 100 6.38 -12.77 3.18
C VAL A 100 6.59 -12.57 1.67
N GLU A 101 6.22 -13.56 0.85
CA GLU A 101 6.37 -13.50 -0.61
C GLU A 101 5.63 -12.28 -1.20
N THR A 102 4.39 -12.07 -0.77
CA THR A 102 3.58 -10.96 -1.30
C THR A 102 4.00 -9.61 -0.72
N ASN A 103 4.10 -9.50 0.63
CA ASN A 103 4.24 -8.22 1.30
C ASN A 103 5.69 -7.73 1.42
N THR A 104 6.69 -8.59 1.21
CA THR A 104 8.10 -8.19 1.20
C THR A 104 8.70 -8.34 -0.18
N LYS A 105 8.79 -9.54 -0.73
CA LYS A 105 9.43 -9.75 -2.02
C LYS A 105 8.67 -9.06 -3.15
N GLY A 106 7.35 -9.27 -3.24
CA GLY A 106 6.50 -8.58 -4.22
C GLY A 106 6.48 -7.06 -4.02
N PHE A 107 6.40 -6.60 -2.78
CA PHE A 107 6.50 -5.17 -2.44
C PHE A 107 7.83 -4.58 -2.90
N THR A 108 8.96 -5.20 -2.55
CA THR A 108 10.30 -4.72 -2.93
C THR A 108 10.44 -4.62 -4.44
N ARG A 109 10.06 -5.70 -5.17
CA ARG A 109 10.08 -5.74 -6.64
C ARG A 109 9.39 -4.53 -7.25
N MET A 110 8.19 -4.23 -6.79
CA MET A 110 7.34 -3.19 -7.37
C MET A 110 7.76 -1.78 -6.97
N VAL A 111 8.16 -1.58 -5.71
CA VAL A 111 8.57 -0.25 -5.23
C VAL A 111 9.95 0.12 -5.77
N ASP A 112 10.88 -0.86 -5.92
CA ASP A 112 12.15 -0.66 -6.59
C ASP A 112 11.95 -0.29 -8.08
N ALA A 113 11.04 -0.98 -8.78
CA ALA A 113 10.69 -0.64 -10.15
C ALA A 113 10.16 0.79 -10.28
N ALA A 114 9.26 1.21 -9.38
CA ALA A 114 8.75 2.57 -9.35
C ALA A 114 9.85 3.60 -9.03
N PHE A 115 10.78 3.28 -8.12
CA PHE A 115 11.91 4.14 -7.80
C PHE A 115 12.82 4.34 -9.01
N ARG A 116 13.19 3.25 -9.72
CA ARG A 116 13.99 3.30 -10.94
C ARG A 116 13.28 4.08 -12.03
N TYR A 117 11.98 3.84 -12.22
CA TYR A 117 11.18 4.60 -13.17
C TYR A 117 11.31 6.11 -12.96
N PHE A 118 11.10 6.61 -11.72
CA PHE A 118 11.25 8.04 -11.42
C PHE A 118 12.70 8.54 -11.46
N GLN A 119 13.69 7.66 -11.25
CA GLN A 119 15.10 8.01 -11.44
C GLN A 119 15.44 8.21 -12.93
N GLU A 120 14.86 7.42 -13.82
CA GLU A 120 15.06 7.47 -15.28
C GLU A 120 14.21 8.58 -15.93
N HIS A 121 13.14 9.04 -15.27
CA HIS A 121 12.25 10.08 -15.74
C HIS A 121 12.22 11.28 -14.76
N PRO A 122 13.32 12.02 -14.60
CA PRO A 122 13.41 13.09 -13.59
C PRO A 122 12.51 14.30 -13.88
N GLU A 123 11.98 14.42 -15.10
CA GLU A 123 10.96 15.40 -15.48
C GLU A 123 9.63 15.18 -14.73
N HIS A 124 9.33 13.95 -14.33
CA HIS A 124 8.23 13.63 -13.42
C HIS A 124 8.68 13.84 -11.99
N ARG A 125 8.05 14.79 -11.28
CA ARG A 125 8.23 14.94 -9.83
C ARG A 125 7.53 13.78 -9.12
N GLY A 126 8.20 12.62 -9.06
CA GLY A 126 7.64 11.36 -8.64
C GLY A 126 7.06 11.37 -7.22
N HIS A 127 6.05 10.55 -7.00
CA HIS A 127 5.53 10.25 -5.68
C HIS A 127 5.34 8.75 -5.52
N ILE A 128 6.06 8.14 -4.59
CA ILE A 128 5.92 6.74 -4.23
C ILE A 128 5.16 6.66 -2.91
N ALA A 129 4.04 5.95 -2.90
CA ALA A 129 3.25 5.74 -1.70
C ALA A 129 2.93 4.25 -1.50
N CYS A 130 2.86 3.82 -0.25
CA CYS A 130 2.46 2.45 0.07
C CYS A 130 1.48 2.39 1.24
N ILE A 131 0.67 1.33 1.24
CA ILE A 131 -0.13 0.94 2.40
C ILE A 131 0.67 -0.02 3.27
N SER A 132 1.25 0.50 4.35
CA SER A 132 1.78 -0.33 5.43
C SER A 132 0.67 -0.69 6.43
N SER A 133 0.82 -0.44 7.70
CA SER A 133 -0.19 -0.61 8.75
C SER A 133 0.30 -0.02 10.07
N ILE A 134 -0.60 0.27 11.00
CA ILE A 134 -0.24 0.46 12.40
C ILE A 134 0.43 -0.80 12.99
N ALA A 135 0.08 -2.00 12.47
CA ALA A 135 0.68 -3.27 12.83
C ALA A 135 2.21 -3.33 12.58
N GLY A 136 2.72 -2.53 11.63
CA GLY A 136 4.16 -2.42 11.37
C GLY A 136 4.95 -1.62 12.42
N THR A 137 4.30 -1.09 13.46
CA THR A 137 4.98 -0.31 14.52
C THR A 137 5.35 -1.14 15.74
N LYS A 138 4.82 -2.34 15.87
CA LYS A 138 5.12 -3.33 16.93
C LYS A 138 4.86 -4.74 16.40
N GLY A 139 5.60 -5.75 16.91
CA GLY A 139 5.29 -7.15 16.63
C GLY A 139 3.98 -7.58 17.28
N LEU A 140 3.12 -8.26 16.52
CA LEU A 140 1.82 -8.76 16.97
C LEU A 140 1.81 -10.29 16.96
N GLY A 141 1.64 -10.92 18.12
CA GLY A 141 1.60 -12.37 18.24
C GLY A 141 0.44 -13.06 17.53
N ALA A 142 -0.66 -12.32 17.30
CA ALA A 142 -1.79 -12.83 16.51
C ALA A 142 -1.50 -12.92 15.00
N ALA A 143 -0.53 -12.16 14.49
CA ALA A 143 -0.20 -12.09 13.06
C ALA A 143 1.31 -11.80 12.87
N PRO A 144 2.19 -12.78 13.14
CA PRO A 144 3.64 -12.54 13.18
C PRO A 144 4.21 -12.04 11.86
N SER A 145 4.05 -12.80 10.76
CA SER A 145 4.54 -12.40 9.45
C SER A 145 3.92 -11.08 8.96
N TYR A 146 2.61 -10.89 9.18
CA TYR A 146 1.95 -9.66 8.77
C TYR A 146 2.58 -8.42 9.44
N SER A 147 2.71 -8.44 10.77
CA SER A 147 3.30 -7.31 11.50
C SER A 147 4.77 -7.08 11.11
N ALA A 148 5.53 -8.16 10.93
CA ALA A 148 6.93 -8.09 10.49
C ALA A 148 7.04 -7.51 9.07
N THR A 149 6.21 -7.96 8.11
CA THR A 149 6.22 -7.45 6.74
C THR A 149 5.79 -5.99 6.64
N LYS A 150 4.86 -5.55 7.48
CA LYS A 150 4.46 -4.13 7.52
C LYS A 150 5.53 -3.24 8.17
N ALA A 151 6.31 -3.75 9.12
CA ALA A 151 7.51 -3.08 9.64
C ALA A 151 8.59 -2.97 8.56
N TYR A 152 8.79 -4.04 7.77
CA TYR A 152 9.67 -4.03 6.60
C TYR A 152 9.29 -2.89 5.64
N CYS A 153 8.02 -2.77 5.25
CA CYS A 153 7.56 -1.70 4.36
C CYS A 153 7.90 -0.31 4.92
N ASN A 154 7.68 -0.07 6.24
CA ASN A 154 8.00 1.21 6.88
C ASN A 154 9.48 1.56 6.72
N THR A 155 10.37 0.62 7.08
CA THR A 155 11.82 0.81 7.05
C THR A 155 12.34 0.93 5.61
N TYR A 156 11.80 0.13 4.68
CA TYR A 156 12.21 0.17 3.29
C TYR A 156 11.87 1.51 2.61
N MET A 157 10.66 2.03 2.85
CA MET A 157 10.26 3.36 2.35
C MET A 157 11.15 4.49 2.91
N GLU A 158 11.51 4.41 4.19
CA GLU A 158 12.43 5.37 4.83
C GLU A 158 13.83 5.31 4.20
N ALA A 159 14.34 4.10 3.95
CA ALA A 159 15.63 3.90 3.30
C ALA A 159 15.65 4.41 1.85
N LEU A 160 14.58 4.19 1.09
CA LEU A 160 14.47 4.71 -0.27
C LEU A 160 14.36 6.24 -0.32
N GLU A 161 13.65 6.86 0.65
CA GLU A 161 13.62 8.32 0.78
C GLU A 161 15.01 8.88 1.05
N GLN A 162 15.79 8.24 1.94
CA GLN A 162 17.19 8.61 2.19
C GLN A 162 18.05 8.46 0.92
N LEU A 163 17.89 7.34 0.20
CA LEU A 163 18.61 7.09 -1.05
C LEU A 163 18.26 8.12 -2.14
N ALA A 164 16.99 8.50 -2.25
CA ALA A 164 16.56 9.53 -3.19
C ALA A 164 17.25 10.88 -2.88
N ASN A 165 17.30 11.25 -1.59
CA ASN A 165 18.01 12.47 -1.15
C ASN A 165 19.51 12.41 -1.45
N ILE A 166 20.19 11.28 -1.20
CA ILE A 166 21.61 11.09 -1.51
C ILE A 166 21.86 11.24 -3.03
N LYS A 167 20.93 10.75 -3.86
CA LYS A 167 21.02 10.85 -5.33
C LYS A 167 20.51 12.18 -5.89
N GLY A 168 20.00 13.10 -5.07
CA GLY A 168 19.42 14.37 -5.52
C GLY A 168 18.11 14.23 -6.33
N LEU A 169 17.36 13.14 -6.12
CA LEU A 169 16.12 12.87 -6.85
C LEU A 169 14.93 13.58 -6.22
N SER A 170 14.06 14.16 -7.05
CA SER A 170 12.82 14.83 -6.62
C SER A 170 11.66 13.83 -6.48
N ILE A 171 11.79 12.86 -5.59
CA ILE A 171 10.76 11.85 -5.32
C ILE A 171 10.16 12.10 -3.93
N ASN A 172 8.83 12.16 -3.84
CA ASN A 172 8.13 12.22 -2.55
C ASN A 172 7.78 10.81 -2.09
N PHE A 173 7.77 10.59 -0.78
CA PHE A 173 7.41 9.31 -0.19
C PHE A 173 6.26 9.48 0.79
N THR A 174 5.28 8.55 0.75
CA THR A 174 4.17 8.53 1.71
C THR A 174 3.95 7.10 2.22
N ASP A 175 4.17 6.90 3.51
CA ASP A 175 3.82 5.67 4.23
C ASP A 175 2.44 5.82 4.87
N ILE A 176 1.47 5.05 4.39
CA ILE A 176 0.07 5.09 4.83
C ILE A 176 -0.15 3.96 5.83
N ARG A 177 -0.56 4.30 7.04
CA ARG A 177 -0.74 3.39 8.18
C ARG A 177 -2.19 3.33 8.64
N PRO A 178 -3.04 2.54 7.98
CA PRO A 178 -4.40 2.30 8.49
C PRO A 178 -4.38 1.39 9.73
N GLY A 179 -5.45 1.50 10.55
CA GLY A 179 -5.85 0.48 11.49
C GLY A 179 -6.74 -0.57 10.81
N PHE A 180 -7.77 -1.07 11.52
CA PHE A 180 -8.70 -2.05 10.96
C PHE A 180 -9.65 -1.40 9.95
N VAL A 181 -9.71 -1.96 8.75
CA VAL A 181 -10.55 -1.49 7.64
C VAL A 181 -11.43 -2.64 7.17
N ASP A 182 -12.71 -2.39 7.00
CA ASP A 182 -13.69 -3.37 6.54
C ASP A 182 -13.44 -3.76 5.09
N THR A 183 -12.62 -4.79 4.91
CA THR A 183 -12.19 -5.31 3.61
C THR A 183 -12.10 -6.83 3.68
N ASP A 184 -11.94 -7.46 2.51
CA ASP A 184 -11.73 -8.92 2.40
C ASP A 184 -10.55 -9.44 3.24
N LEU A 185 -9.59 -8.58 3.57
CA LEU A 185 -8.45 -8.92 4.42
C LEU A 185 -8.85 -9.27 5.86
N LEU A 186 -9.96 -8.71 6.35
CA LEU A 186 -10.45 -8.91 7.72
C LEU A 186 -11.70 -9.80 7.80
N LYS A 187 -12.02 -10.54 6.73
CA LYS A 187 -13.15 -11.47 6.74
C LYS A 187 -12.92 -12.58 7.76
N GLY A 188 -13.91 -12.81 8.62
CA GLY A 188 -13.91 -13.81 9.68
C GLY A 188 -14.77 -13.38 10.86
N ASP A 189 -14.90 -14.23 11.88
CA ASP A 189 -15.78 -14.02 13.04
C ASP A 189 -15.22 -13.06 14.11
N TYR A 190 -14.11 -12.38 13.80
CA TYR A 190 -13.47 -11.46 14.75
C TYR A 190 -14.13 -10.09 14.76
N LYS A 191 -14.45 -9.60 15.95
CA LYS A 191 -14.88 -8.21 16.15
C LYS A 191 -13.66 -7.30 16.28
N TYR A 192 -13.39 -6.53 15.23
CA TYR A 192 -12.27 -5.57 15.23
C TYR A 192 -12.70 -4.24 15.86
N PRO A 193 -11.92 -3.69 16.82
CA PRO A 193 -12.23 -2.39 17.40
C PRO A 193 -12.02 -1.27 16.37
N MET A 194 -12.84 -0.23 16.45
CA MET A 194 -12.70 0.99 15.63
C MET A 194 -12.65 0.70 14.12
N LEU A 195 -13.38 -0.32 13.64
CA LEU A 195 -13.43 -0.70 12.24
C LEU A 195 -13.82 0.49 11.35
N MET A 196 -13.06 0.74 10.31
CA MET A 196 -13.26 1.88 9.38
C MET A 196 -13.84 1.41 8.06
N LYS A 197 -14.69 2.23 7.46
CA LYS A 197 -15.18 2.00 6.09
C LYS A 197 -14.09 2.32 5.06
N PRO A 198 -13.92 1.52 3.99
CA PRO A 198 -12.91 1.73 2.96
C PRO A 198 -12.97 3.11 2.31
N GLU A 199 -14.19 3.66 2.10
CA GLU A 199 -14.38 4.97 1.47
C GLU A 199 -13.80 6.12 2.33
N ASN A 200 -13.93 6.02 3.66
CA ASN A 200 -13.37 7.02 4.57
C ASN A 200 -11.84 6.92 4.62
N VAL A 201 -11.32 5.70 4.55
CA VAL A 201 -9.88 5.44 4.46
C VAL A 201 -9.33 6.00 3.16
N ALA A 202 -9.99 5.77 2.01
CA ALA A 202 -9.60 6.31 0.71
C ALA A 202 -9.55 7.84 0.71
N LYS A 203 -10.55 8.51 1.32
CA LYS A 203 -10.54 9.99 1.46
C LYS A 203 -9.33 10.48 2.25
N ALA A 204 -8.98 9.80 3.34
CA ALA A 204 -7.83 10.16 4.16
C ALA A 204 -6.51 9.93 3.41
N ILE A 205 -6.41 8.84 2.64
CA ILE A 205 -5.26 8.53 1.77
C ILE A 205 -5.07 9.64 0.75
N VAL A 206 -6.09 9.92 -0.07
CA VAL A 206 -6.00 10.92 -1.14
C VAL A 206 -5.64 12.31 -0.58
N ASN A 207 -6.24 12.72 0.55
CA ASN A 207 -5.85 13.97 1.22
C ASN A 207 -4.38 13.96 1.70
N GLY A 208 -3.90 12.83 2.18
CA GLY A 208 -2.48 12.66 2.57
C GLY A 208 -1.52 12.77 1.38
N LEU A 209 -1.87 12.13 0.27
CA LEU A 209 -1.11 12.17 -0.98
C LEU A 209 -1.07 13.57 -1.60
N GLU A 210 -2.21 14.26 -1.67
CA GLU A 210 -2.28 15.63 -2.18
C GLU A 210 -1.41 16.62 -1.36
N LYS A 211 -1.32 16.38 -0.05
CA LYS A 211 -0.47 17.16 0.87
C LYS A 211 0.95 16.64 0.98
N LYS A 212 1.32 15.62 0.22
CA LYS A 212 2.64 14.96 0.23
C LYS A 212 3.13 14.62 1.64
N LYS A 213 2.24 14.13 2.49
CA LYS A 213 2.57 13.78 3.86
C LYS A 213 3.47 12.54 3.87
N ARG A 214 4.60 12.62 4.59
CA ARG A 214 5.56 11.51 4.72
C ARG A 214 4.95 10.28 5.40
N VAL A 215 4.14 10.48 6.45
CA VAL A 215 3.43 9.42 7.17
C VAL A 215 1.97 9.81 7.37
N VAL A 216 1.06 8.90 7.03
CA VAL A 216 -0.39 9.09 7.20
C VAL A 216 -0.95 7.97 8.07
N THR A 217 -1.01 8.17 9.40
CA THR A 217 -1.78 7.27 10.26
C THR A 217 -3.26 7.66 10.16
N ILE A 218 -4.07 6.75 9.65
CA ILE A 218 -5.49 6.99 9.37
C ILE A 218 -6.30 6.84 10.65
N ASP A 219 -7.17 7.84 10.91
CA ASP A 219 -7.96 8.04 12.11
C ASP A 219 -7.11 8.48 13.33
N TRP A 220 -7.59 9.52 14.00
CA TRP A 220 -6.91 10.10 15.16
C TRP A 220 -6.83 9.13 16.35
N ARG A 221 -7.82 8.25 16.51
CA ARG A 221 -7.87 7.24 17.58
C ARG A 221 -6.70 6.27 17.47
N TYR A 222 -6.42 5.79 16.26
CA TYR A 222 -5.25 4.94 16.00
C TYR A 222 -3.93 5.71 16.14
N ARG A 223 -3.90 7.01 15.82
CA ARG A 223 -2.71 7.84 16.03
C ARG A 223 -2.37 7.94 17.50
N VAL A 224 -3.36 8.21 18.36
CA VAL A 224 -3.20 8.25 19.81
C VAL A 224 -2.78 6.88 20.35
N MET A 225 -3.46 5.82 19.95
CA MET A 225 -3.13 4.45 20.36
C MET A 225 -1.68 4.08 20.00
N VAL A 226 -1.26 4.31 18.75
CA VAL A 226 0.11 4.03 18.28
C VAL A 226 1.15 4.86 19.03
N PHE A 227 0.85 6.12 19.34
CA PHE A 227 1.73 6.94 20.15
C PHE A 227 2.02 6.28 21.51
N PHE A 228 0.99 5.88 22.23
CA PHE A 228 1.16 5.26 23.54
C PHE A 228 1.78 3.85 23.46
N TRP A 229 1.34 3.00 22.56
CA TRP A 229 1.89 1.65 22.51
C TRP A 229 3.38 1.64 22.10
N ARG A 230 3.86 2.61 21.33
CA ARG A 230 5.29 2.75 21.02
C ARG A 230 6.14 3.08 22.21
N LEU A 231 5.58 3.72 23.23
CA LEU A 231 6.26 4.02 24.51
C LEU A 231 6.42 2.79 25.39
N ILE A 232 5.61 1.74 25.18
CA ILE A 232 5.71 0.51 25.98
C ILE A 232 7.06 -0.18 25.71
N PRO A 233 7.91 -0.41 26.72
CA PRO A 233 9.16 -1.12 26.55
C PRO A 233 8.96 -2.52 25.97
N LYS A 234 9.91 -3.00 25.17
CA LYS A 234 9.80 -4.31 24.50
C LYS A 234 9.61 -5.46 25.49
N CYS A 235 10.27 -5.43 26.63
CA CYS A 235 10.15 -6.46 27.70
C CYS A 235 8.74 -6.53 28.30
N VAL A 236 8.00 -5.42 28.29
CA VAL A 236 6.58 -5.38 28.72
C VAL A 236 5.69 -5.80 27.57
N TRP A 237 5.91 -5.24 26.36
CA TRP A 237 5.08 -5.50 25.17
C TRP A 237 4.94 -7.00 24.88
N VAL A 238 6.04 -7.78 24.92
CA VAL A 238 6.02 -9.20 24.60
C VAL A 238 5.23 -10.06 25.60
N LYS A 239 4.86 -9.51 26.76
CA LYS A 239 4.04 -10.17 27.78
C LYS A 239 2.55 -9.80 27.67
N LEU A 240 2.21 -8.80 26.88
CA LEU A 240 0.82 -8.36 26.70
C LEU A 240 0.06 -9.34 25.79
N ARG A 241 -1.13 -9.72 26.21
CA ARG A 241 -2.05 -10.57 25.41
C ARG A 241 -2.90 -9.70 24.48
N ILE A 242 -2.27 -9.17 23.43
CA ILE A 242 -2.96 -8.39 22.39
C ILE A 242 -3.49 -9.36 21.34
N GLN A 243 -4.81 -9.40 21.19
CA GLN A 243 -5.52 -10.26 20.23
C GLN A 243 -5.99 -9.45 19.01
#